data_1f10af453d6fd221d9f1a844d3f5abb5
#
_entry.id   1f10af453d6fd221d9f1a844d3f5abb5
#
_cell.length_a   1.000
_cell.length_b   1.000
_cell.length_c   1.000
_cell.angle_alpha   90.00
_cell.angle_beta   90.00
_cell.angle_gamma   90.00
#
_symmetry.space_group_name_H-M   'P 1'
#
loop_
_entity.id
_entity.type
_entity.pdbx_description
1 polymer ?
#
loop_
_entity_poly.entity_id
_entity_poly.type
_entity_poly.pdbx_seq_one_letter_code
_entity_poly.pdbx_strand_id
1 'polypeptide(L)'
;MDEGKAQTQCESALKTYHQSFETFFIAKLLGLEFSYEENGCVVTFPVDDFLFNPQGTFHGGMLATVMDISMGHLINHEIGKPGFTLEMKNQFLRPLTKGPASCKGSFIRRGRSISFLESHVWDVNKKLVAHGTSTWKMGD
;
A
#
# COMPACT_ATOMS: atom_id res chain seq x y z
N MET A 1 19.46 5.63 -10.60
CA MET A 1 18.12 6.23 -10.36
C MET A 1 17.77 7.17 -11.50
N ASP A 2 16.58 7.10 -12.00
CA ASP A 2 16.04 8.06 -12.98
C ASP A 2 15.60 9.34 -12.26
N GLU A 3 16.49 10.33 -12.20
CA GLU A 3 16.23 11.61 -11.51
C GLU A 3 15.12 12.41 -12.18
N GLY A 4 15.01 12.37 -13.51
CA GLY A 4 13.94 13.06 -14.23
C GLY A 4 12.56 12.51 -13.89
N LYS A 5 12.45 11.21 -13.80
CA LYS A 5 11.21 10.55 -13.39
C LYS A 5 10.87 10.86 -11.92
N ALA A 6 11.85 10.82 -11.03
CA ALA A 6 11.67 11.16 -9.63
C ALA A 6 11.17 12.59 -9.47
N GLN A 7 11.79 13.55 -10.16
CA GLN A 7 11.37 14.95 -10.13
C GLN A 7 9.95 15.12 -10.66
N THR A 8 9.65 14.55 -11.80
CA THR A 8 8.30 14.62 -12.41
C THR A 8 7.24 14.06 -11.47
N GLN A 9 7.52 12.93 -10.82
CA GLN A 9 6.57 12.31 -9.88
C GLN A 9 6.37 13.17 -8.63
N CYS A 10 7.43 13.73 -8.06
CA CYS A 10 7.33 14.63 -6.92
C CYS A 10 6.53 15.90 -7.27
N GLU A 11 6.81 16.52 -8.40
CA GLU A 11 6.10 17.73 -8.85
C GLU A 11 4.62 17.45 -9.11
N SER A 12 4.30 16.31 -9.75
CA SER A 12 2.92 15.88 -9.98
C SER A 12 2.19 15.65 -8.67
N ALA A 13 2.82 14.97 -7.72
CA ALA A 13 2.23 14.73 -6.40
C ALA A 13 1.96 16.05 -5.66
N LEU A 14 2.89 17.00 -5.70
CA LEU A 14 2.71 18.32 -5.09
C LEU A 14 1.57 19.11 -5.72
N LYS A 15 1.35 18.97 -7.02
CA LYS A 15 0.29 19.70 -7.74
C LYS A 15 -1.10 19.07 -7.59
N THR A 16 -1.18 17.76 -7.31
CA THR A 16 -2.45 17.02 -7.44
C THR A 16 -2.93 16.40 -6.13
N TYR A 17 -2.16 16.48 -5.05
CA TYR A 17 -2.59 15.89 -3.79
C TYR A 17 -3.75 16.66 -3.13
N HIS A 18 -4.59 15.91 -2.44
CA HIS A 18 -5.61 16.41 -1.52
C HIS A 18 -5.57 15.56 -0.26
N GLN A 19 -5.94 16.14 0.87
CA GLN A 19 -5.97 15.38 2.13
C GLN A 19 -7.23 14.49 2.19
N SER A 20 -7.20 13.44 1.38
CA SER A 20 -8.25 12.43 1.27
C SER A 20 -7.63 11.05 1.09
N PHE A 21 -8.41 9.98 1.28
CA PHE A 21 -7.88 8.61 1.28
C PHE A 21 -7.17 8.22 -0.03
N GLU A 22 -7.68 8.62 -1.17
CA GLU A 22 -7.12 8.16 -2.45
C GLU A 22 -6.11 9.12 -3.05
N THR A 23 -6.06 10.36 -2.57
CA THR A 23 -5.25 11.42 -3.19
C THR A 23 -4.28 12.11 -2.23
N PHE A 24 -4.07 11.59 -1.01
CA PHE A 24 -3.09 12.18 -0.10
C PHE A 24 -1.68 12.08 -0.68
N PHE A 25 -0.78 12.92 -0.21
CA PHE A 25 0.53 13.12 -0.85
C PHE A 25 1.31 11.84 -1.06
N ILE A 26 1.39 10.95 -0.05
CA ILE A 26 2.13 9.68 -0.17
C ILE A 26 1.51 8.77 -1.24
N ALA A 27 0.18 8.69 -1.32
CA ALA A 27 -0.48 7.91 -2.35
C ALA A 27 -0.16 8.43 -3.75
N LYS A 28 -0.13 9.75 -3.91
CA LYS A 28 0.24 10.38 -5.18
C LYS A 28 1.71 10.18 -5.51
N LEU A 29 2.59 10.30 -4.52
CA LEU A 29 4.03 10.12 -4.70
C LEU A 29 4.38 8.69 -5.12
N LEU A 30 3.75 7.70 -4.49
CA LEU A 30 3.95 6.29 -4.80
C LEU A 30 3.18 5.84 -6.07
N GLY A 31 2.35 6.69 -6.64
CA GLY A 31 1.57 6.37 -7.83
C GLY A 31 0.51 5.29 -7.59
N LEU A 32 -0.11 5.30 -6.40
CA LEU A 32 -1.08 4.28 -6.03
C LEU A 32 -2.40 4.47 -6.77
N GLU A 33 -2.93 3.37 -7.31
CA GLU A 33 -4.27 3.30 -7.89
C GLU A 33 -5.09 2.28 -7.10
N PHE A 34 -6.31 2.69 -6.72
CA PHE A 34 -7.17 1.92 -5.83
C PHE A 34 -8.35 1.32 -6.59
N SER A 35 -8.67 0.07 -6.27
CA SER A 35 -9.94 -0.55 -6.63
C SER A 35 -10.42 -1.42 -5.47
N TYR A 36 -11.75 -1.53 -5.34
CA TYR A 36 -12.36 -2.27 -4.25
C TYR A 36 -13.15 -3.44 -4.82
N GLU A 37 -13.06 -4.56 -4.14
CA GLU A 37 -13.80 -5.76 -4.45
C GLU A 37 -14.39 -6.33 -3.15
N GLU A 38 -15.18 -7.38 -3.23
CA GLU A 38 -15.73 -8.02 -2.03
C GLU A 38 -14.58 -8.45 -1.10
N ASN A 39 -14.62 -7.93 0.14
CA ASN A 39 -13.59 -8.13 1.16
C ASN A 39 -12.17 -7.85 0.64
N GLY A 40 -11.99 -6.78 -0.12
CA GLY A 40 -10.65 -6.47 -0.62
C GLY A 40 -10.48 -5.04 -1.11
N CYS A 41 -9.33 -4.47 -0.81
CA CYS A 41 -8.80 -3.26 -1.42
C CYS A 41 -7.57 -3.65 -2.22
N VAL A 42 -7.63 -3.45 -3.54
CA VAL A 42 -6.51 -3.71 -4.44
C VAL A 42 -5.82 -2.39 -4.75
N VAL A 43 -4.52 -2.35 -4.51
CA VAL A 43 -3.66 -1.20 -4.79
C VAL A 43 -2.66 -1.61 -5.86
N THR A 44 -2.71 -0.96 -7.02
CA THR A 44 -1.72 -1.15 -8.08
C THR A 44 -0.74 0.00 -8.05
N PHE A 45 0.54 -0.27 -8.23
CA PHE A 45 1.57 0.76 -8.15
C PHE A 45 2.76 0.46 -9.06
N PRO A 46 3.43 1.51 -9.57
CA PRO A 46 4.66 1.36 -10.33
C PRO A 46 5.81 0.97 -9.40
N VAL A 47 6.79 0.27 -9.95
CA VAL A 47 8.01 -0.10 -9.23
C VAL A 47 9.15 0.80 -9.73
N ASP A 48 9.17 2.02 -9.20
CA ASP A 48 10.09 3.06 -9.60
C ASP A 48 11.41 3.01 -8.83
N ASP A 49 12.52 3.20 -9.52
CA ASP A 49 13.86 3.03 -8.94
C ASP A 49 14.23 4.10 -7.90
N PHE A 50 13.52 5.24 -7.89
CA PHE A 50 13.75 6.25 -6.85
C PHE A 50 13.20 5.83 -5.48
N LEU A 51 12.46 4.72 -5.42
CA LEU A 51 11.98 4.09 -4.18
C LEU A 51 12.77 2.83 -3.82
N PHE A 52 13.89 2.61 -4.49
CA PHE A 52 14.73 1.43 -4.23
C PHE A 52 15.63 1.64 -3.01
N ASN A 53 15.93 0.53 -2.36
CA ASN A 53 16.96 0.45 -1.34
C ASN A 53 18.37 0.41 -2.01
N PRO A 54 19.46 0.49 -1.22
CA PRO A 54 20.82 0.41 -1.78
C PRO A 54 21.14 -0.89 -2.51
N GLN A 55 20.39 -1.97 -2.28
CA GLN A 55 20.57 -3.25 -2.96
C GLN A 55 19.92 -3.29 -4.35
N GLY A 56 19.21 -2.22 -4.77
CA GLY A 56 18.60 -2.15 -6.08
C GLY A 56 17.24 -2.82 -6.18
N THR A 57 16.52 -2.94 -5.07
CA THR A 57 15.15 -3.47 -5.03
C THR A 57 14.22 -2.48 -4.35
N PHE A 58 12.93 -2.57 -4.60
CA PHE A 58 11.93 -1.72 -3.97
C PHE A 58 12.08 -1.78 -2.44
N HIS A 59 12.18 -0.61 -1.82
CA HIS A 59 12.49 -0.52 -0.38
C HIS A 59 11.39 -1.19 0.46
N GLY A 60 11.80 -2.08 1.36
CA GLY A 60 10.85 -2.83 2.21
C GLY A 60 9.94 -1.94 3.03
N GLY A 61 10.46 -0.82 3.56
CA GLY A 61 9.63 0.16 4.28
C GLY A 61 8.58 0.83 3.39
N MET A 62 8.89 1.10 2.12
CA MET A 62 7.92 1.62 1.16
C MET A 62 6.87 0.56 0.84
N LEU A 63 7.27 -0.70 0.73
CA LEU A 63 6.34 -1.80 0.51
C LEU A 63 5.41 -1.99 1.72
N ALA A 64 5.94 -1.88 2.92
CA ALA A 64 5.14 -1.89 4.16
C ALA A 64 4.12 -0.74 4.19
N THR A 65 4.49 0.44 3.69
CA THR A 65 3.58 1.58 3.55
C THR A 65 2.40 1.25 2.61
N VAL A 66 2.67 0.66 1.44
CA VAL A 66 1.62 0.25 0.51
C VAL A 66 0.70 -0.80 1.14
N MET A 67 1.27 -1.77 1.87
CA MET A 67 0.50 -2.80 2.57
C MET A 67 -0.40 -2.21 3.65
N ASP A 68 0.11 -1.29 4.46
CA ASP A 68 -0.68 -0.56 5.48
C ASP A 68 -1.84 0.20 4.83
N ILE A 69 -1.56 0.93 3.76
CA ILE A 69 -2.56 1.68 3.00
C ILE A 69 -3.66 0.75 2.47
N SER A 70 -3.32 -0.41 1.92
CA SER A 70 -4.30 -1.36 1.40
C SER A 70 -5.31 -1.82 2.46
N MET A 71 -4.86 -1.98 3.69
CA MET A 71 -5.70 -2.41 4.80
C MET A 71 -6.51 -1.24 5.38
N GLY A 72 -5.88 -0.09 5.60
CA GLY A 72 -6.55 1.10 6.12
C GLY A 72 -7.63 1.63 5.17
N HIS A 73 -7.38 1.59 3.86
CA HIS A 73 -8.35 2.01 2.85
C HIS A 73 -9.53 1.04 2.78
N LEU A 74 -9.30 -0.26 2.93
CA LEU A 74 -10.38 -1.24 3.02
C LEU A 74 -11.30 -0.95 4.21
N ILE A 75 -10.71 -0.68 5.38
CA ILE A 75 -11.49 -0.33 6.57
C ILE A 75 -12.36 0.90 6.30
N ASN A 76 -11.77 1.97 5.80
CA ASN A 76 -12.52 3.20 5.51
C ASN A 76 -13.63 2.98 4.48
N HIS A 77 -13.36 2.20 3.43
CA HIS A 77 -14.34 1.88 2.39
C HIS A 77 -15.52 1.08 2.94
N GLU A 78 -15.25 0.03 3.71
CA GLU A 78 -16.27 -0.89 4.21
C GLU A 78 -17.07 -0.32 5.40
N ILE A 79 -16.42 0.45 6.26
CA ILE A 79 -17.00 0.94 7.52
C ILE A 79 -17.48 2.38 7.40
N GLY A 80 -16.92 3.17 6.47
CA GLY A 80 -17.18 4.61 6.36
C GLY A 80 -16.46 5.45 7.41
N LYS A 81 -15.51 4.87 8.13
CA LYS A 81 -14.70 5.52 9.16
C LYS A 81 -13.27 5.01 9.10
N PRO A 82 -12.28 5.85 9.44
CA PRO A 82 -10.88 5.42 9.46
C PRO A 82 -10.62 4.40 10.56
N GLY A 83 -9.68 3.49 10.31
CA GLY A 83 -9.05 2.67 11.32
C GLY A 83 -7.67 3.19 11.66
N PHE A 84 -7.11 2.72 12.78
CA PHE A 84 -5.77 3.07 13.24
C PHE A 84 -4.92 1.81 13.40
N THR A 85 -3.80 1.76 12.71
CA THR A 85 -2.85 0.64 12.80
C THR A 85 -2.28 0.55 14.21
N LEU A 86 -2.44 -0.59 14.86
CA LEU A 86 -1.84 -0.85 16.17
C LEU A 86 -0.52 -1.62 16.05
N GLU A 87 -0.44 -2.57 15.14
CA GLU A 87 0.79 -3.30 14.84
C GLU A 87 0.72 -3.89 13.44
N MET A 88 1.87 -4.16 12.87
CA MET A 88 2.04 -4.88 11.61
C MET A 88 3.21 -5.84 11.72
N LYS A 89 3.04 -7.01 11.13
CA LYS A 89 4.14 -7.94 10.90
C LYS A 89 4.18 -8.28 9.42
N ASN A 90 5.27 -7.93 8.75
CA ASN A 90 5.46 -8.18 7.33
C ASN A 90 6.62 -9.11 7.08
N GLN A 91 6.46 -10.01 6.11
CA GLN A 91 7.52 -10.86 5.60
C GLN A 91 7.75 -10.53 4.13
N PHE A 92 8.99 -10.27 3.77
CA PHE A 92 9.42 -9.98 2.41
C PHE A 92 10.04 -11.24 1.83
N LEU A 93 9.36 -11.85 0.87
CA LEU A 93 9.65 -13.21 0.40
C LEU A 93 10.53 -13.21 -0.86
N ARG A 94 10.44 -12.13 -1.65
CA ARG A 94 11.18 -11.98 -2.91
C ARG A 94 11.53 -10.51 -3.13
N PRO A 95 12.68 -10.21 -3.78
CA PRO A 95 12.97 -8.84 -4.22
C PRO A 95 11.96 -8.39 -5.27
N LEU A 96 11.51 -7.14 -5.15
CA LEU A 96 10.63 -6.50 -6.13
C LEU A 96 11.47 -5.52 -6.96
N THR A 97 11.62 -5.79 -8.26
CA THR A 97 12.48 -5.01 -9.15
C THR A 97 11.76 -4.45 -10.38
N LYS A 98 10.60 -5.00 -10.72
CA LYS A 98 9.82 -4.61 -11.89
C LYS A 98 8.34 -4.57 -11.56
N GLY A 99 7.65 -3.62 -12.16
CA GLY A 99 6.22 -3.44 -12.02
C GLY A 99 5.46 -3.45 -13.34
N PRO A 100 4.17 -3.12 -13.29
CA PRO A 100 3.48 -2.74 -12.06
C PRO A 100 3.33 -3.91 -11.08
N ALA A 101 3.27 -3.58 -9.80
CA ALA A 101 2.96 -4.54 -8.74
C ALA A 101 1.54 -4.32 -8.22
N SER A 102 0.98 -5.31 -7.57
CA SER A 102 -0.33 -5.22 -6.96
C SER A 102 -0.29 -5.67 -5.49
N CYS A 103 -1.09 -5.01 -4.68
CA CYS A 103 -1.22 -5.29 -3.26
C CYS A 103 -2.70 -5.42 -2.92
N LYS A 104 -3.08 -6.44 -2.15
CA LYS A 104 -4.46 -6.61 -1.71
C LYS A 104 -4.53 -6.70 -0.19
N GLY A 105 -5.26 -5.77 0.42
CA GLY A 105 -5.67 -5.84 1.81
C GLY A 105 -7.01 -6.54 1.96
N SER A 106 -7.15 -7.39 2.96
CA SER A 106 -8.40 -8.10 3.26
C SER A 106 -8.58 -8.30 4.76
N PHE A 107 -9.84 -8.44 5.19
CA PHE A 107 -10.13 -8.79 6.57
C PHE A 107 -9.86 -10.26 6.84
N ILE A 108 -9.12 -10.55 7.89
CA ILE A 108 -9.08 -11.88 8.51
C ILE A 108 -10.29 -12.01 9.45
N ARG A 109 -10.49 -10.99 10.29
CA ARG A 109 -11.66 -10.89 11.15
C ARG A 109 -12.05 -9.44 11.35
N ARG A 110 -13.26 -9.11 10.97
CA ARG A 110 -13.85 -7.77 11.19
C ARG A 110 -14.50 -7.72 12.56
N GLY A 111 -13.92 -6.92 13.45
CA GLY A 111 -14.46 -6.68 14.79
C GLY A 111 -15.07 -5.29 14.89
N ARG A 112 -15.83 -5.05 15.95
CA ARG A 112 -16.44 -3.74 16.21
C ARG A 112 -15.43 -2.71 16.72
N SER A 113 -14.53 -3.11 17.61
CA SER A 113 -13.50 -2.24 18.19
C SER A 113 -12.12 -2.54 17.63
N ILE A 114 -11.81 -3.83 17.43
CA ILE A 114 -10.53 -4.33 16.94
C ILE A 114 -10.81 -5.23 15.75
N SER A 115 -10.04 -5.05 14.68
CA SER A 115 -10.06 -5.90 13.49
C SER A 115 -8.68 -6.42 13.18
N PHE A 116 -8.63 -7.59 12.56
CA PHE A 116 -7.43 -8.25 12.09
C PHE A 116 -7.46 -8.32 10.57
N LEU A 117 -6.40 -7.84 9.93
CA LEU A 117 -6.29 -7.78 8.47
C LEU A 117 -5.01 -8.44 8.01
N GLU A 118 -4.96 -8.76 6.74
CA GLU A 118 -3.77 -9.22 6.05
C GLU A 118 -3.61 -8.49 4.73
N SER A 119 -2.38 -8.46 4.25
CA SER A 119 -2.03 -7.86 2.98
C SER A 119 -1.04 -8.74 2.23
N HIS A 120 -1.24 -8.88 0.93
CA HIS A 120 -0.38 -9.63 0.02
C HIS A 120 0.10 -8.72 -1.09
N VAL A 121 1.34 -8.90 -1.52
CA VAL A 121 1.90 -8.17 -2.66
C VAL A 121 2.40 -9.17 -3.70
N TRP A 122 2.03 -8.93 -4.95
CA TRP A 122 2.47 -9.73 -6.10
C TRP A 122 3.23 -8.85 -7.10
N ASP A 123 4.24 -9.43 -7.73
CA ASP A 123 4.95 -8.78 -8.84
C ASP A 123 4.15 -8.85 -10.15
N VAL A 124 4.72 -8.30 -11.23
CA VAL A 124 4.13 -8.29 -12.55
C VAL A 124 3.87 -9.70 -13.12
N ASN A 125 4.62 -10.70 -12.64
CA ASN A 125 4.46 -12.11 -13.01
C ASN A 125 3.53 -12.88 -12.05
N LYS A 126 2.81 -12.16 -11.17
CA LYS A 126 1.89 -12.72 -10.16
C LYS A 126 2.57 -13.63 -9.12
N LYS A 127 3.87 -13.44 -8.90
CA LYS A 127 4.59 -14.11 -7.81
C LYS A 127 4.43 -13.35 -6.52
N LEU A 128 4.18 -14.05 -5.43
CA LEU A 128 4.04 -13.45 -4.10
C LEU A 128 5.38 -12.86 -3.63
N VAL A 129 5.40 -11.56 -3.41
CA VAL A 129 6.58 -10.78 -3.00
C VAL A 129 6.62 -10.57 -1.50
N ALA A 130 5.47 -10.27 -0.91
CA ALA A 130 5.36 -9.98 0.52
C ALA A 130 3.99 -10.39 1.05
N HIS A 131 3.95 -10.72 2.32
CA HIS A 131 2.74 -11.00 3.09
C HIS A 131 2.86 -10.39 4.47
N GLY A 132 1.78 -9.82 4.95
CA GLY A 132 1.74 -9.24 6.29
C GLY A 132 0.39 -9.41 6.95
N THR A 133 0.40 -9.36 8.27
CA THR A 133 -0.80 -9.33 9.10
C THR A 133 -0.75 -8.09 9.99
N SER A 134 -1.90 -7.60 10.39
CA SER A 134 -1.99 -6.40 11.21
C SER A 134 -3.22 -6.39 12.10
N THR A 135 -3.12 -5.63 13.16
CA THR A 135 -4.20 -5.36 14.11
C THR A 135 -4.56 -3.89 14.03
N TRP A 136 -5.85 -3.61 13.98
CA TRP A 136 -6.38 -2.26 13.79
C TRP A 136 -7.40 -1.92 14.85
N LYS A 137 -7.29 -0.70 15.39
CA LYS A 137 -8.37 -0.10 16.19
C LYS A 137 -9.36 0.55 15.23
N MET A 138 -10.62 0.19 15.36
CA MET A 138 -11.67 0.77 14.53
C MET A 138 -12.01 2.18 15.01
N GLY A 139 -12.27 3.09 14.08
CA GLY A 139 -12.70 4.45 14.39
C GLY A 139 -14.10 4.48 15.02
N ASP A 140 -14.33 5.49 15.85
CA ASP A 140 -15.63 5.72 16.50
C ASP A 140 -16.69 6.28 15.55
#